data_c7024b8664cfa675ffdbe628d4c77b08
#
_entry.id   c7024b8664cfa675ffdbe628d4c77b08
#
_cell.length_a   1.000
_cell.length_b   1.000
_cell.length_c   1.000
_cell.angle_alpha   90.00
_cell.angle_beta   90.00
_cell.angle_gamma   90.00
#
_symmetry.space_group_name_H-M   'P 1'
#
loop_
_entity.id
_entity.type
_entity.pdbx_description
1 polymer ?
#
loop_
_entity_poly.entity_id
_entity_poly.type
_entity_poly.pdbx_seq_one_letter_code
_entity_poly.pdbx_strand_id
1 'polypeptide(L)'
;IKCGCVVVDNSSAFRQDPNVPLVIPEINPDTVDDHKGILANPNCSTAISLMGLYPLHKAFGLKSFIASTYQAVSGSGAGGIFELEQQARAWAEGSEIKKEVYPHQIAFNLLPHVDAFLDDGYTKEEMKMLNEGRKIMGIDDLRVTCTCVRVPVFRAHSISISAEFKKPVTVEAA
;
A
#
# COMPACT_ATOMS: atom_id res chain seq x y z
N ILE A 1 24.40 8.03 7.38
CA ILE A 1 25.15 8.25 6.14
C ILE A 1 26.58 8.75 6.45
N LYS A 2 26.76 9.81 7.26
CA LYS A 2 28.10 10.31 7.64
C LYS A 2 28.98 9.28 8.35
N CYS A 3 28.38 8.23 8.94
CA CYS A 3 29.08 7.16 9.66
C CYS A 3 29.24 5.89 8.81
N GLY A 4 29.00 5.93 7.51
CA GLY A 4 29.10 4.75 6.62
C GLY A 4 27.93 3.76 6.74
N CYS A 5 26.85 4.12 7.46
CA CYS A 5 25.66 3.28 7.58
C CYS A 5 24.74 3.46 6.38
N VAL A 6 24.07 2.38 5.99
CA VAL A 6 22.90 2.41 5.08
C VAL A 6 21.64 2.45 5.90
N VAL A 7 20.72 3.33 5.54
CA VAL A 7 19.40 3.48 6.19
C VAL A 7 18.33 2.84 5.30
N VAL A 8 17.57 1.90 5.85
CA VAL A 8 16.35 1.40 5.22
C VAL A 8 15.18 2.22 5.79
N ASP A 9 14.59 3.07 4.96
CA ASP A 9 13.53 3.98 5.35
C ASP A 9 12.15 3.40 5.02
N ASN A 10 11.32 3.22 6.05
CA ASN A 10 9.95 2.73 5.90
C ASN A 10 8.89 3.86 5.80
N SER A 11 9.32 5.11 5.89
CA SER A 11 8.41 6.26 5.72
C SER A 11 8.10 6.52 4.24
N SER A 12 7.21 7.47 3.97
CA SER A 12 6.92 7.91 2.60
C SER A 12 7.89 9.00 2.10
N ALA A 13 8.83 9.45 2.94
CA ALA A 13 9.61 10.66 2.68
C ALA A 13 10.52 10.55 1.45
N PHE A 14 11.10 9.38 1.22
CA PHE A 14 12.10 9.18 0.16
C PHE A 14 11.61 8.33 -1.02
N ARG A 15 10.39 7.78 -0.96
CA ARG A 15 9.91 6.82 -1.97
C ARG A 15 9.89 7.38 -3.38
N GLN A 16 9.61 8.68 -3.54
CA GLN A 16 9.54 9.34 -4.84
C GLN A 16 10.80 10.15 -5.18
N ASP A 17 11.82 10.18 -4.30
CA ASP A 17 13.11 10.80 -4.62
C ASP A 17 13.80 9.99 -5.73
N PRO A 18 14.18 10.62 -6.87
CA PRO A 18 14.83 9.92 -7.98
C PRO A 18 16.22 9.39 -7.63
N ASN A 19 16.88 9.90 -6.58
CA ASN A 19 18.19 9.46 -6.12
C ASN A 19 18.13 8.38 -5.03
N VAL A 20 16.93 7.97 -4.61
CA VAL A 20 16.74 6.95 -3.58
C VAL A 20 16.03 5.75 -4.19
N PRO A 21 16.67 4.57 -4.23
CA PRO A 21 16.03 3.35 -4.68
C PRO A 21 14.78 3.02 -3.82
N LEU A 22 13.70 2.69 -4.50
CA LEU A 22 12.48 2.16 -3.89
C LEU A 22 12.42 0.67 -4.21
N VAL A 23 12.59 -0.20 -3.21
CA VAL A 23 12.98 -1.59 -3.43
C VAL A 23 11.94 -2.59 -2.91
N ILE A 24 11.60 -3.54 -3.77
CA ILE A 24 11.07 -4.86 -3.38
C ILE A 24 12.08 -5.88 -3.88
N PRO A 25 12.81 -6.58 -3.00
CA PRO A 25 13.94 -7.44 -3.40
C PRO A 25 13.60 -8.51 -4.44
N GLU A 26 12.36 -9.00 -4.44
CA GLU A 26 11.88 -10.00 -5.41
C GLU A 26 11.56 -9.42 -6.79
N ILE A 27 11.48 -8.08 -6.90
CA ILE A 27 11.07 -7.40 -8.14
C ILE A 27 12.24 -6.67 -8.78
N ASN A 28 12.92 -5.81 -8.02
CA ASN A 28 13.97 -4.93 -8.52
C ASN A 28 15.23 -4.93 -7.65
N PRO A 29 15.83 -6.11 -7.34
CA PRO A 29 16.99 -6.22 -6.45
C PRO A 29 18.20 -5.41 -6.93
N ASP A 30 18.40 -5.34 -8.23
CA ASP A 30 19.58 -4.68 -8.83
C ASP A 30 19.64 -3.18 -8.51
N THR A 31 18.50 -2.54 -8.20
CA THR A 31 18.46 -1.12 -7.85
C THR A 31 19.06 -0.83 -6.47
N VAL A 32 19.28 -1.87 -5.65
CA VAL A 32 19.93 -1.72 -4.33
C VAL A 32 21.33 -1.11 -4.47
N ASP A 33 22.08 -1.48 -5.51
CA ASP A 33 23.46 -1.01 -5.72
C ASP A 33 23.55 0.49 -6.05
N ASP A 34 22.44 1.10 -6.47
CA ASP A 34 22.38 2.53 -6.80
C ASP A 34 22.21 3.43 -5.54
N HIS A 35 22.14 2.86 -4.34
CA HIS A 35 21.87 3.63 -3.13
C HIS A 35 23.00 4.62 -2.81
N LYS A 36 22.65 5.82 -2.35
CA LYS A 36 23.54 6.84 -1.80
C LYS A 36 23.47 6.92 -0.27
N GLY A 37 23.24 5.76 0.37
CA GLY A 37 23.11 5.62 1.82
C GLY A 37 21.68 5.51 2.34
N ILE A 38 20.68 5.62 1.47
CA ILE A 38 19.26 5.42 1.82
C ILE A 38 18.64 4.43 0.83
N LEU A 39 17.86 3.49 1.34
CA LEU A 39 16.97 2.60 0.60
C LEU A 39 15.55 2.83 1.10
N ALA A 40 14.60 3.10 0.22
CA ALA A 40 13.20 3.27 0.60
C ALA A 40 12.45 1.95 0.49
N ASN A 41 11.62 1.67 1.51
CA ASN A 41 10.68 0.56 1.51
C ASN A 41 9.29 1.07 1.05
N PRO A 42 8.58 0.34 0.16
CA PRO A 42 7.31 0.81 -0.39
C PRO A 42 6.17 0.80 0.62
N ASN A 43 5.06 1.38 0.19
CA ASN A 43 3.78 1.27 0.88
C ASN A 43 3.33 -0.20 0.95
N CYS A 44 2.67 -0.57 2.06
CA CYS A 44 2.23 -1.94 2.31
C CYS A 44 1.28 -2.47 1.23
N SER A 45 0.29 -1.69 0.82
CA SER A 45 -0.66 -2.09 -0.22
C SER A 45 0.00 -2.20 -1.59
N THR A 46 0.97 -1.31 -1.90
CA THR A 46 1.79 -1.41 -3.10
C THR A 46 2.59 -2.70 -3.11
N ALA A 47 3.32 -3.00 -2.03
CA ALA A 47 4.13 -4.22 -1.94
C ALA A 47 3.30 -5.49 -2.13
N ILE A 48 2.17 -5.60 -1.43
CA ILE A 48 1.27 -6.77 -1.53
C ILE A 48 0.76 -6.93 -2.97
N SER A 49 0.32 -5.83 -3.60
CA SER A 49 -0.21 -5.88 -4.98
C SER A 49 0.86 -6.28 -5.98
N LEU A 50 2.04 -5.69 -5.90
CA LEU A 50 3.11 -5.94 -6.85
C LEU A 50 3.70 -7.35 -6.70
N MET A 51 3.78 -7.90 -5.49
CA MET A 51 4.21 -9.29 -5.28
C MET A 51 3.29 -10.29 -5.98
N GLY A 52 1.98 -10.05 -5.99
CA GLY A 52 1.04 -10.88 -6.74
C GLY A 52 1.07 -10.65 -8.26
N LEU A 53 1.29 -9.40 -8.69
CA LEU A 53 1.25 -9.03 -10.11
C LEU A 53 2.57 -9.27 -10.86
N TYR A 54 3.71 -9.25 -10.18
CA TYR A 54 5.01 -9.33 -10.82
C TYR A 54 5.29 -10.63 -11.58
N PRO A 55 4.99 -11.82 -11.03
CA PRO A 55 5.11 -13.06 -11.80
C PRO A 55 4.27 -13.05 -13.08
N LEU A 56 3.04 -12.53 -12.98
CA LEU A 56 2.14 -12.41 -14.13
C LEU A 56 2.64 -11.36 -15.12
N HIS A 57 3.22 -10.25 -14.64
CA HIS A 57 3.87 -9.26 -15.50
C HIS A 57 5.02 -9.86 -16.32
N LYS A 58 5.88 -10.65 -15.68
CA LYS A 58 7.01 -11.31 -16.37
C LYS A 58 6.52 -12.25 -17.48
N ALA A 59 5.43 -12.96 -17.27
CA ALA A 59 4.90 -13.91 -18.24
C ALA A 59 4.05 -13.25 -19.34
N PHE A 60 3.21 -12.27 -18.98
CA PHE A 60 2.13 -11.76 -19.83
C PHE A 60 2.20 -10.27 -20.13
N GLY A 61 3.03 -9.50 -19.42
CA GLY A 61 3.19 -8.05 -19.62
C GLY A 61 1.99 -7.26 -19.09
N LEU A 62 2.08 -6.76 -17.87
CA LEU A 62 1.05 -5.93 -17.23
C LEU A 62 0.90 -4.60 -17.96
N LYS A 63 -0.35 -4.17 -18.24
CA LYS A 63 -0.72 -2.88 -18.81
C LYS A 63 -1.39 -1.96 -17.81
N SER A 64 -2.34 -2.53 -17.05
CA SER A 64 -3.13 -1.77 -16.09
C SER A 64 -3.69 -2.69 -15.02
N PHE A 65 -4.04 -2.11 -13.87
CA PHE A 65 -4.85 -2.81 -12.88
C PHE A 65 -5.74 -1.86 -12.09
N ILE A 66 -6.83 -2.41 -11.60
CA ILE A 66 -7.74 -1.78 -10.66
C ILE A 66 -7.65 -2.56 -9.36
N ALA A 67 -7.41 -1.87 -8.25
CA ALA A 67 -7.28 -2.48 -6.94
C ALA A 67 -8.31 -1.91 -5.96
N SER A 68 -8.96 -2.79 -5.20
CA SER A 68 -9.77 -2.42 -4.04
C SER A 68 -9.14 -3.04 -2.80
N THR A 69 -8.72 -2.20 -1.86
CA THR A 69 -8.01 -2.67 -0.66
C THR A 69 -8.96 -2.79 0.54
N TYR A 70 -8.66 -3.75 1.40
CA TYR A 70 -9.28 -3.94 2.71
C TYR A 70 -8.15 -3.88 3.74
N GLN A 71 -7.86 -2.64 4.21
CA GLN A 71 -6.66 -2.37 5.01
C GLN A 71 -6.96 -2.46 6.49
N ALA A 72 -6.30 -3.39 7.18
CA ALA A 72 -6.39 -3.57 8.62
C ALA A 72 -5.89 -2.35 9.40
N VAL A 73 -6.40 -2.17 10.61
CA VAL A 73 -6.06 -1.03 11.48
C VAL A 73 -4.58 -1.02 11.92
N SER A 74 -3.87 -2.14 11.85
CA SER A 74 -2.42 -2.20 12.13
C SER A 74 -1.59 -1.29 11.22
N GLY A 75 -2.09 -0.94 10.02
CA GLY A 75 -1.46 0.03 9.14
C GLY A 75 -1.39 1.45 9.72
N SER A 76 -2.24 1.77 10.71
CA SER A 76 -2.20 3.01 11.50
C SER A 76 -1.38 2.86 12.80
N GLY A 77 -0.61 1.78 12.93
CA GLY A 77 0.21 1.51 14.11
C GLY A 77 -0.59 0.98 15.31
N ALA A 78 0.05 0.99 16.47
CA ALA A 78 -0.53 0.48 17.71
C ALA A 78 -1.81 1.24 18.11
N GLY A 79 -1.85 2.55 17.86
CA GLY A 79 -3.02 3.39 18.15
C GLY A 79 -4.27 2.93 17.41
N GLY A 80 -4.16 2.58 16.13
CA GLY A 80 -5.30 2.07 15.35
C GLY A 80 -5.84 0.74 15.88
N ILE A 81 -4.94 -0.17 16.30
CA ILE A 81 -5.33 -1.45 16.91
C ILE A 81 -6.07 -1.20 18.23
N PHE A 82 -5.50 -0.33 19.08
CA PHE A 82 -6.07 0.00 20.37
C PHE A 82 -7.45 0.68 20.21
N GLU A 83 -7.59 1.63 19.29
CA GLU A 83 -8.86 2.31 19.06
C GLU A 83 -9.95 1.33 18.61
N LEU A 84 -9.67 0.41 17.69
CA LEU A 84 -10.63 -0.61 17.28
C LEU A 84 -11.07 -1.49 18.47
N GLU A 85 -10.11 -1.91 19.29
CA GLU A 85 -10.40 -2.72 20.48
C GLU A 85 -11.29 -1.96 21.47
N GLN A 86 -10.95 -0.70 21.79
CA GLN A 86 -11.73 0.11 22.72
C GLN A 86 -13.13 0.41 22.21
N GLN A 87 -13.27 0.71 20.92
CA GLN A 87 -14.57 0.95 20.30
C GLN A 87 -15.47 -0.31 20.32
N ALA A 88 -14.87 -1.49 20.07
CA ALA A 88 -15.63 -2.75 20.12
C ALA A 88 -16.10 -3.08 21.56
N ARG A 89 -15.25 -2.83 22.57
CA ARG A 89 -15.61 -2.98 24.00
C ARG A 89 -16.71 -1.99 24.39
N ALA A 90 -16.53 -0.71 24.07
CA ALA A 90 -17.51 0.34 24.36
C ALA A 90 -18.89 0.01 23.76
N TRP A 91 -18.92 -0.49 22.52
CA TRP A 91 -20.14 -0.93 21.88
C TRP A 91 -20.82 -2.08 22.64
N ALA A 92 -20.05 -3.10 23.04
CA ALA A 92 -20.56 -4.26 23.78
C ALA A 92 -21.09 -3.89 25.18
N GLU A 93 -20.51 -2.89 25.82
CA GLU A 93 -20.89 -2.39 27.15
C GLU A 93 -21.97 -1.30 27.08
N GLY A 94 -22.37 -0.84 25.90
CA GLY A 94 -23.32 0.27 25.74
C GLY A 94 -22.75 1.62 26.21
N SER A 95 -21.43 1.76 26.22
CA SER A 95 -20.74 2.99 26.62
C SER A 95 -20.39 3.88 25.41
N GLU A 96 -19.92 5.10 25.67
CA GLU A 96 -19.60 6.06 24.61
C GLU A 96 -18.40 5.59 23.76
N ILE A 97 -18.57 5.59 22.44
CA ILE A 97 -17.52 5.26 21.46
C ILE A 97 -16.68 6.51 21.17
N LYS A 98 -15.39 6.47 21.55
CA LYS A 98 -14.43 7.55 21.29
C LYS A 98 -13.68 7.32 19.97
N LYS A 99 -13.30 8.42 19.32
CA LYS A 99 -12.49 8.48 18.09
C LYS A 99 -11.26 9.31 18.37
N GLU A 100 -10.07 8.75 18.20
CA GLU A 100 -8.80 9.40 18.49
C GLU A 100 -7.84 9.35 17.29
N VAL A 101 -7.78 8.20 16.59
CA VAL A 101 -6.90 7.95 15.44
C VAL A 101 -7.62 8.17 14.12
N TYR A 102 -8.88 7.74 14.05
CA TYR A 102 -9.67 7.83 12.82
C TYR A 102 -10.68 8.98 12.86
N PRO A 103 -10.98 9.62 11.71
CA PRO A 103 -11.97 10.68 11.63
C PRO A 103 -13.40 10.19 11.92
N HIS A 104 -13.64 8.89 11.72
CA HIS A 104 -14.92 8.22 11.93
C HIS A 104 -14.73 6.95 12.74
N GLN A 105 -15.80 6.49 13.40
CA GLN A 105 -15.80 5.20 14.08
C GLN A 105 -15.35 4.10 13.13
N ILE A 106 -14.33 3.32 13.55
CA ILE A 106 -13.83 2.19 12.76
C ILE A 106 -14.51 0.87 13.13
N ALA A 107 -14.90 0.67 14.41
CA ALA A 107 -15.60 -0.54 14.81
C ALA A 107 -16.92 -0.68 14.03
N PHE A 108 -17.10 -1.83 13.37
CA PHE A 108 -18.29 -2.16 12.55
C PHE A 108 -18.53 -1.21 11.36
N ASN A 109 -17.50 -0.58 10.83
CA ASN A 109 -17.58 0.40 9.75
C ASN A 109 -16.48 0.20 8.70
N LEU A 110 -16.68 0.81 7.51
CA LEU A 110 -15.70 0.86 6.42
C LEU A 110 -15.36 2.34 6.17
N LEU A 111 -14.06 2.67 6.18
CA LEU A 111 -13.62 4.04 5.98
C LEU A 111 -12.82 4.16 4.67
N PRO A 112 -13.43 4.63 3.56
CA PRO A 112 -12.74 4.90 2.31
C PRO A 112 -11.96 6.24 2.38
N HIS A 113 -11.34 6.50 3.50
CA HIS A 113 -10.56 7.69 3.81
C HIS A 113 -9.25 7.24 4.46
N VAL A 114 -8.35 6.74 3.65
CA VAL A 114 -7.00 6.34 4.09
C VAL A 114 -6.02 7.40 3.62
N ASP A 115 -5.37 8.09 4.58
CA ASP A 115 -4.52 9.26 4.34
C ASP A 115 -5.34 10.50 3.87
N ALA A 116 -4.67 11.60 3.53
CA ALA A 116 -5.31 12.86 3.14
C ALA A 116 -5.86 12.81 1.71
N PHE A 117 -6.99 13.48 1.48
CA PHE A 117 -7.50 13.71 0.13
C PHE A 117 -6.65 14.72 -0.63
N LEU A 118 -6.54 14.51 -1.93
CA LEU A 118 -5.96 15.40 -2.91
C LEU A 118 -7.05 16.19 -3.65
N ASP A 119 -6.66 17.21 -4.39
CA ASP A 119 -7.59 18.08 -5.11
C ASP A 119 -8.37 17.37 -6.24
N ASP A 120 -7.85 16.25 -6.73
CA ASP A 120 -8.49 15.39 -7.75
C ASP A 120 -9.47 14.35 -7.17
N GLY A 121 -9.65 14.35 -5.84
CA GLY A 121 -10.55 13.44 -5.13
C GLY A 121 -9.95 12.09 -4.76
N TYR A 122 -8.74 11.76 -5.20
CA TYR A 122 -7.99 10.61 -4.70
C TYR A 122 -7.40 10.89 -3.32
N THR A 123 -7.12 9.84 -2.56
CA THR A 123 -6.29 9.95 -1.36
C THR A 123 -4.82 9.78 -1.70
N LYS A 124 -3.93 10.30 -0.83
CA LYS A 124 -2.49 10.06 -0.96
C LYS A 124 -2.16 8.57 -0.95
N GLU A 125 -2.90 7.77 -0.19
CA GLU A 125 -2.72 6.31 -0.15
C GLU A 125 -2.95 5.67 -1.51
N GLU A 126 -4.00 6.07 -2.22
CA GLU A 126 -4.35 5.57 -3.55
C GLU A 126 -3.29 5.95 -4.59
N MET A 127 -2.78 7.18 -4.53
CA MET A 127 -1.73 7.66 -5.43
C MET A 127 -0.37 6.99 -5.20
N LYS A 128 -0.10 6.48 -3.98
CA LYS A 128 1.10 5.68 -3.72
C LYS A 128 1.13 4.44 -4.61
N MET A 129 0.01 3.75 -4.78
CA MET A 129 -0.03 2.54 -5.60
C MET A 129 0.34 2.80 -7.07
N LEU A 130 -0.11 3.91 -7.64
CA LEU A 130 0.27 4.32 -8.99
C LEU A 130 1.76 4.69 -9.08
N ASN A 131 2.20 5.63 -8.23
CA ASN A 131 3.53 6.22 -8.36
C ASN A 131 4.64 5.24 -7.97
N GLU A 132 4.47 4.53 -6.87
CA GLU A 132 5.42 3.51 -6.42
C GLU A 132 5.39 2.29 -7.35
N GLY A 133 4.21 1.89 -7.85
CA GLY A 133 4.06 0.81 -8.80
C GLY A 133 4.86 1.04 -10.08
N ARG A 134 4.78 2.24 -10.66
CA ARG A 134 5.58 2.62 -11.83
C ARG A 134 7.06 2.55 -11.55
N LYS A 135 7.51 3.14 -10.44
CA LYS A 135 8.92 3.21 -10.07
C LYS A 135 9.53 1.82 -9.83
N ILE A 136 8.84 0.95 -9.08
CA ILE A 136 9.34 -0.38 -8.74
C ILE A 136 9.34 -1.32 -9.95
N MET A 137 8.27 -1.28 -10.75
CA MET A 137 8.12 -2.15 -11.92
C MET A 137 8.90 -1.67 -13.14
N GLY A 138 9.37 -0.42 -13.16
CA GLY A 138 10.00 0.19 -14.33
C GLY A 138 9.04 0.33 -15.52
N ILE A 139 7.74 0.59 -15.27
CA ILE A 139 6.70 0.72 -16.28
C ILE A 139 6.11 2.12 -16.19
N ASP A 140 6.64 3.06 -16.97
CA ASP A 140 6.25 4.47 -16.91
C ASP A 140 4.78 4.70 -17.33
N ASP A 141 4.28 3.90 -18.25
CA ASP A 141 2.91 3.97 -18.77
C ASP A 141 1.91 3.07 -18.03
N LEU A 142 2.31 2.45 -16.91
CA LEU A 142 1.41 1.65 -16.08
C LEU A 142 0.22 2.48 -15.62
N ARG A 143 -0.98 1.99 -15.91
CA ARG A 143 -2.24 2.61 -15.48
C ARG A 143 -2.77 1.89 -14.26
N VAL A 144 -2.99 2.65 -13.20
CA VAL A 144 -3.51 2.12 -11.92
C VAL A 144 -4.64 2.99 -11.43
N THR A 145 -5.72 2.36 -11.02
CA THR A 145 -6.79 2.97 -10.23
C THR A 145 -6.96 2.17 -8.96
N CYS A 146 -7.03 2.85 -7.83
CA CYS A 146 -7.13 2.19 -6.55
C CYS A 146 -8.21 2.84 -5.68
N THR A 147 -8.96 2.02 -4.96
CA THR A 147 -9.83 2.45 -3.87
C THR A 147 -9.30 1.85 -2.57
N CYS A 148 -8.86 2.70 -1.65
CA CYS A 148 -8.31 2.28 -0.38
C CYS A 148 -9.32 2.39 0.75
N VAL A 149 -9.63 1.27 1.41
CA VAL A 149 -10.63 1.21 2.48
C VAL A 149 -10.01 0.67 3.77
N ARG A 150 -10.11 1.44 4.87
CA ARG A 150 -9.81 0.94 6.21
C ARG A 150 -10.96 0.08 6.71
N VAL A 151 -10.65 -1.12 7.15
CA VAL A 151 -11.64 -2.11 7.64
C VAL A 151 -11.40 -2.45 9.12
N PRO A 152 -12.44 -2.88 9.87
CA PRO A 152 -12.33 -3.18 11.29
C PRO A 152 -11.70 -4.57 11.53
N VAL A 153 -10.50 -4.76 11.01
CA VAL A 153 -9.69 -5.98 11.16
C VAL A 153 -8.37 -5.58 11.78
N PHE A 154 -7.90 -6.33 12.77
CA PHE A 154 -6.70 -5.97 13.52
C PHE A 154 -5.43 -6.00 12.67
N ARG A 155 -5.23 -7.04 11.87
CA ARG A 155 -3.98 -7.28 11.13
C ARG A 155 -4.27 -7.93 9.78
N ALA A 156 -3.31 -7.80 8.87
CA ALA A 156 -3.31 -8.31 7.51
C ALA A 156 -4.26 -7.56 6.56
N HIS A 157 -3.67 -6.96 5.53
CA HIS A 157 -4.44 -6.34 4.45
C HIS A 157 -4.86 -7.41 3.44
N SER A 158 -6.01 -7.20 2.81
CA SER A 158 -6.44 -7.95 1.65
C SER A 158 -6.68 -7.00 0.49
N ILE A 159 -6.45 -7.46 -0.73
CA ILE A 159 -6.63 -6.65 -1.93
C ILE A 159 -7.30 -7.49 -3.01
N SER A 160 -8.38 -6.95 -3.58
CA SER A 160 -8.98 -7.48 -4.80
C SER A 160 -8.42 -6.73 -6.00
N ILE A 161 -7.90 -7.45 -7.00
CA ILE A 161 -7.25 -6.86 -8.17
C ILE A 161 -7.88 -7.39 -9.43
N SER A 162 -8.23 -6.47 -10.35
CA SER A 162 -8.53 -6.77 -11.75
C SER A 162 -7.40 -6.21 -12.62
N ALA A 163 -6.72 -7.06 -13.39
CA ALA A 163 -5.54 -6.67 -14.15
C ALA A 163 -5.69 -6.97 -15.66
N GLU A 164 -5.17 -6.05 -16.48
CA GLU A 164 -5.08 -6.22 -17.94
C GLU A 164 -3.63 -6.48 -18.34
N PHE A 165 -3.43 -7.48 -19.20
CA PHE A 165 -2.12 -7.87 -19.69
C PHE A 165 -2.00 -7.70 -21.21
N LYS A 166 -0.76 -7.66 -21.71
CA LYS A 166 -0.47 -7.59 -23.18
C LYS A 166 -0.78 -8.89 -23.89
N LYS A 167 -0.60 -10.03 -23.20
CA LYS A 167 -0.88 -11.37 -23.71
C LYS A 167 -2.11 -11.95 -23.02
N PRO A 168 -2.87 -12.85 -23.66
CA PRO A 168 -3.97 -13.57 -23.01
C PRO A 168 -3.48 -14.36 -21.80
N VAL A 169 -4.28 -14.35 -20.73
CA VAL A 169 -4.02 -15.10 -19.50
C VAL A 169 -5.18 -16.06 -19.28
N THR A 170 -4.88 -17.32 -19.01
CA THR A 170 -5.85 -18.30 -18.51
C THR A 170 -5.57 -18.60 -17.05
N VAL A 171 -6.55 -19.19 -16.36
CA VAL A 171 -6.40 -19.56 -14.94
C VAL A 171 -5.28 -20.58 -14.75
N GLU A 172 -5.15 -21.52 -15.71
CA GLU A 172 -4.15 -22.58 -15.67
C GLU A 172 -2.72 -22.05 -15.89
N ALA A 173 -2.61 -20.90 -16.58
CA ALA A 173 -1.32 -20.29 -16.89
C ALA A 173 -0.89 -19.27 -15.85
N ALA A 174 -1.80 -18.82 -14.99
CA ALA A 174 -1.55 -17.89 -13.90
C ALA A 174 -1.16 -18.60 -12.62
#